data_83846c704d6e378ddcb14f78b8fee736
#
_entry.id   83846c704d6e378ddcb14f78b8fee736
#
_cell.length_a   1.000
_cell.length_b   1.000
_cell.length_c   1.000
_cell.angle_alpha   90.00
_cell.angle_beta   90.00
_cell.angle_gamma   90.00
#
_symmetry.space_group_name_H-M   'P 1'
#
loop_
_entity.id
_entity.type
_entity.pdbx_description
1 polymer ?
#
loop_
_entity_poly.entity_id
_entity_poly.type
_entity_poly.pdbx_seq_one_letter_code
_entity_poly.pdbx_strand_id
1 'polypeptide(L)'
;MAYDSMYGAGQRVMKELFPNAVHLHYERNPLFDYTAPEPLHKNLLELSHTIRTSPELKFGLANDGDADRIALYDEDGKYVDSHHIILLLIHYLHHYKKMTGKVAIAASTTLRVNKLCALYKLPCEVTPIGFKYISQIMMHEDVLVGGEESGGISVKGHIPERDGIYDGLVIYEFMNQTGKSLKQLCQEIYDLVGSFHYERADLHLSEADKTRVISLCRAKINMFGPYNVVNINQIDGYKYELENNCWCMIRLSGTEPLLRIYAEGNTPEETMDILQNVRAFFAV
;
A
#
# COMPACT_ATOMS: atom_id res chain seq x y z
N MET A 1 13.52 15.94 7.68
CA MET A 1 12.55 14.84 7.68
C MET A 1 12.24 14.37 9.09
N ALA A 2 11.10 13.71 9.30
CA ALA A 2 10.81 12.92 10.49
C ALA A 2 10.84 11.42 10.15
N TYR A 3 11.27 10.59 11.09
CA TYR A 3 11.31 9.16 10.95
C TYR A 3 10.69 8.48 12.17
N ASP A 4 9.77 7.57 11.94
CA ASP A 4 9.17 6.74 12.97
C ASP A 4 9.61 5.28 12.78
N SER A 5 10.39 4.79 13.72
CA SER A 5 10.88 3.42 13.72
C SER A 5 9.90 2.41 14.32
N MET A 6 8.77 2.89 14.87
CA MET A 6 7.80 2.05 15.59
C MET A 6 8.48 1.09 16.58
N TYR A 7 9.52 1.55 17.30
CA TYR A 7 10.38 0.77 18.20
C TYR A 7 11.13 -0.39 17.53
N GLY A 8 11.15 -0.45 16.19
CA GLY A 8 11.62 -1.58 15.39
C GLY A 8 13.10 -1.54 14.99
N ALA A 9 13.46 -2.41 14.06
CA ALA A 9 14.84 -2.64 13.61
C ALA A 9 15.47 -1.45 12.86
N GLY A 10 14.65 -0.58 12.26
CA GLY A 10 15.11 0.59 11.53
C GLY A 10 15.82 1.67 12.35
N GLN A 11 15.68 1.65 13.69
CA GLN A 11 16.21 2.67 14.60
C GLN A 11 17.66 3.06 14.32
N ARG A 12 18.56 2.09 14.39
CA ARG A 12 19.99 2.34 14.30
C ARG A 12 20.40 2.84 12.92
N VAL A 13 19.97 2.15 11.88
CA VAL A 13 20.34 2.45 10.49
C VAL A 13 19.87 3.86 10.12
N MET A 14 18.64 4.20 10.40
CA MET A 14 18.09 5.51 10.07
C MET A 14 18.72 6.63 10.88
N LYS A 15 19.13 6.37 12.12
CA LYS A 15 19.88 7.36 12.92
C LYS A 15 21.28 7.63 12.37
N GLU A 16 21.95 6.59 11.86
CA GLU A 16 23.26 6.73 11.22
C GLU A 16 23.15 7.46 9.87
N LEU A 17 22.11 7.17 9.06
CA LEU A 17 21.90 7.80 7.75
C LEU A 17 21.42 9.25 7.88
N PHE A 18 20.53 9.52 8.82
CA PHE A 18 19.88 10.82 9.01
C PHE A 18 20.00 11.31 10.46
N PRO A 19 21.21 11.64 10.93
CA PRO A 19 21.43 12.02 12.34
C PRO A 19 20.64 13.28 12.78
N ASN A 20 20.27 14.13 11.82
CA ASN A 20 19.52 15.37 12.06
C ASN A 20 18.01 15.24 11.83
N ALA A 21 17.50 14.04 11.53
CA ALA A 21 16.06 13.81 11.46
C ALA A 21 15.42 13.86 12.85
N VAL A 22 14.14 14.21 12.91
CA VAL A 22 13.33 13.98 14.11
C VAL A 22 13.02 12.48 14.16
N HIS A 23 13.50 11.80 15.20
CA HIS A 23 13.31 10.36 15.39
C HIS A 23 12.22 10.11 16.44
N LEU A 24 11.16 9.43 16.05
CA LEU A 24 10.07 9.00 16.92
C LEU A 24 10.22 7.51 17.25
N HIS A 25 9.74 7.11 18.43
CA HIS A 25 9.76 5.73 18.92
C HIS A 25 11.13 5.07 18.76
N TYR A 26 12.17 5.83 19.17
CA TYR A 26 13.60 5.50 18.99
C TYR A 26 14.25 4.95 20.26
N GLU A 27 13.51 4.39 21.15
CA GLU A 27 14.02 3.68 22.32
C GLU A 27 13.73 2.19 22.25
N ARG A 28 14.47 1.41 23.03
CA ARG A 28 14.20 -0.01 23.12
C ARG A 28 12.91 -0.27 23.90
N ASN A 29 11.87 -0.64 23.19
CA ASN A 29 10.58 -1.04 23.76
C ASN A 29 10.13 -2.38 23.17
N PRO A 30 10.43 -3.53 23.84
CA PRO A 30 10.09 -4.86 23.31
C PRO A 30 8.58 -5.15 23.31
N LEU A 31 7.77 -4.29 23.93
CA LEU A 31 6.32 -4.39 23.92
C LEU A 31 5.67 -3.51 22.84
N PHE A 32 6.47 -2.73 22.08
CA PHE A 32 5.98 -1.83 21.03
C PHE A 32 4.85 -0.91 21.52
N ASP A 33 4.90 -0.51 22.78
CA ASP A 33 3.86 0.27 23.45
C ASP A 33 2.46 -0.34 23.34
N TYR A 34 2.38 -1.68 23.35
CA TYR A 34 1.16 -2.47 23.16
C TYR A 34 0.41 -2.18 21.84
N THR A 35 1.10 -1.59 20.86
CA THR A 35 0.58 -1.31 19.52
C THR A 35 1.28 -2.22 18.53
N ALA A 36 0.52 -2.84 17.61
CA ALA A 36 1.13 -3.60 16.53
C ALA A 36 2.04 -2.69 15.70
N PRO A 37 3.33 -3.04 15.53
CA PRO A 37 4.28 -2.19 14.80
C PRO A 37 4.06 -2.32 13.28
N GLU A 38 2.86 -1.96 12.83
CA GLU A 38 2.45 -1.91 11.43
C GLU A 38 2.30 -0.45 11.00
N PRO A 39 2.87 -0.03 9.84
CA PRO A 39 2.92 1.37 9.42
C PRO A 39 1.58 1.83 8.80
N LEU A 40 0.50 1.62 9.54
CA LEU A 40 -0.84 2.09 9.21
C LEU A 40 -1.08 3.48 9.80
N HIS A 41 -1.87 4.30 9.12
CA HIS A 41 -2.13 5.68 9.56
C HIS A 41 -2.58 5.77 11.03
N LYS A 42 -3.45 4.87 11.48
CA LYS A 42 -3.95 4.85 12.87
C LYS A 42 -2.86 4.67 13.93
N ASN A 43 -1.73 4.03 13.57
CA ASN A 43 -0.59 3.77 14.45
C ASN A 43 0.49 4.87 14.35
N LEU A 44 0.38 5.80 13.40
CA LEU A 44 1.36 6.82 13.05
C LEU A 44 0.84 8.25 13.23
N LEU A 45 -0.18 8.44 14.05
CA LEU A 45 -0.79 9.76 14.27
C LEU A 45 0.19 10.78 14.84
N GLU A 46 1.15 10.34 15.66
CA GLU A 46 2.20 11.18 16.20
C GLU A 46 3.14 11.69 15.10
N LEU A 47 3.54 10.84 14.15
CA LEU A 47 4.35 11.25 13.00
C LEU A 47 3.61 12.30 12.15
N SER A 48 2.33 12.06 11.85
CA SER A 48 1.47 13.02 11.14
C SER A 48 1.41 14.36 11.88
N HIS A 49 1.17 14.35 13.19
CA HIS A 49 1.10 15.55 14.02
C HIS A 49 2.43 16.30 14.05
N THR A 50 3.54 15.58 14.23
CA THR A 50 4.89 16.15 14.28
C THR A 50 5.21 16.91 13.00
N ILE A 51 4.88 16.36 11.82
CA ILE A 51 5.10 17.05 10.55
C ILE A 51 4.22 18.29 10.44
N ARG A 52 2.94 18.18 10.75
CA ARG A 52 1.99 19.31 10.65
C ARG A 52 2.33 20.49 11.56
N THR A 53 2.96 20.22 12.69
CA THR A 53 3.32 21.25 13.68
C THR A 53 4.73 21.80 13.51
N SER A 54 5.53 21.23 12.60
CA SER A 54 6.93 21.59 12.36
C SER A 54 7.15 21.93 10.88
N PRO A 55 6.96 23.21 10.46
CA PRO A 55 7.01 23.61 9.04
C PRO A 55 8.35 23.33 8.34
N GLU A 56 9.42 23.12 9.10
CA GLU A 56 10.74 22.72 8.59
C GLU A 56 10.79 21.27 8.14
N LEU A 57 9.88 20.42 8.62
CA LEU A 57 9.77 19.04 8.22
C LEU A 57 8.97 18.94 6.91
N LYS A 58 9.56 18.38 5.86
CA LYS A 58 8.98 18.30 4.52
C LYS A 58 8.58 16.88 4.12
N PHE A 59 8.86 15.90 4.99
CA PHE A 59 8.73 14.50 4.65
C PHE A 59 8.77 13.64 5.91
N GLY A 60 7.88 12.68 6.00
CA GLY A 60 7.84 11.65 7.04
C GLY A 60 7.99 10.27 6.45
N LEU A 61 8.74 9.42 7.12
CA LEU A 61 8.94 8.01 6.80
C LEU A 61 8.71 7.17 8.04
N ALA A 62 8.00 6.07 7.90
CA ALA A 62 7.86 5.06 8.94
C ALA A 62 8.14 3.66 8.38
N ASN A 63 8.74 2.82 9.21
CA ASN A 63 8.89 1.40 8.95
C ASN A 63 8.20 0.58 10.04
N ASP A 64 7.86 -0.67 9.73
CA ASP A 64 7.33 -1.62 10.71
C ASP A 64 8.41 -2.21 11.63
N GLY A 65 8.04 -3.21 12.43
CA GLY A 65 8.90 -3.76 13.47
C GLY A 65 10.22 -4.37 12.99
N ASP A 66 10.25 -5.00 11.82
CA ASP A 66 11.45 -5.57 11.17
C ASP A 66 11.96 -4.73 9.99
N ALA A 67 11.30 -3.57 9.77
CA ALA A 67 11.66 -2.55 8.78
C ALA A 67 11.55 -3.01 7.31
N ASP A 68 10.74 -4.03 7.04
CA ASP A 68 10.51 -4.54 5.69
C ASP A 68 9.33 -3.87 4.97
N ARG A 69 8.50 -3.09 5.69
CA ARG A 69 7.39 -2.30 5.16
C ARG A 69 7.63 -0.81 5.34
N ILE A 70 6.91 -0.02 4.54
CA ILE A 70 7.05 1.42 4.51
C ILE A 70 5.71 2.13 4.46
N ALA A 71 5.63 3.28 5.12
CA ALA A 71 4.62 4.31 4.92
C ALA A 71 5.27 5.68 4.91
N LEU A 72 4.66 6.62 4.20
CA LEU A 72 5.18 7.98 4.07
C LEU A 72 4.14 9.02 4.48
N TYR A 73 4.62 10.21 4.76
CA TYR A 73 3.82 11.41 5.01
C TYR A 73 4.37 12.59 4.21
N ASP A 74 3.48 13.33 3.57
CA ASP A 74 3.84 14.54 2.86
C ASP A 74 4.07 15.72 3.83
N GLU A 75 4.42 16.88 3.29
CA GLU A 75 4.69 18.12 4.03
C GLU A 75 3.49 18.67 4.80
N ASP A 76 2.27 18.24 4.48
CA ASP A 76 1.04 18.60 5.18
C ASP A 76 0.69 17.58 6.28
N GLY A 77 1.53 16.55 6.47
CA GLY A 77 1.28 15.43 7.39
C GLY A 77 0.17 14.50 6.90
N LYS A 78 -0.09 14.47 5.58
CA LYS A 78 -1.04 13.56 4.95
C LYS A 78 -0.36 12.22 4.69
N TYR A 79 -1.05 11.15 5.04
CA TYR A 79 -0.60 9.78 4.83
C TYR A 79 -0.51 9.43 3.34
N VAL A 80 0.61 8.85 2.95
CA VAL A 80 0.89 8.31 1.62
C VAL A 80 1.10 6.82 1.77
N ASP A 81 0.10 6.06 1.37
CA ASP A 81 0.05 4.60 1.54
C ASP A 81 0.92 3.85 0.54
N SER A 82 1.01 2.53 0.73
CA SER A 82 1.77 1.62 -0.12
C SER A 82 1.36 1.64 -1.59
N HIS A 83 0.09 1.86 -1.89
CA HIS A 83 -0.40 1.94 -3.27
C HIS A 83 0.21 3.14 -3.99
N HIS A 84 0.25 4.29 -3.32
CA HIS A 84 0.89 5.50 -3.83
C HIS A 84 2.41 5.29 -3.96
N ILE A 85 3.05 4.66 -2.95
CA ILE A 85 4.50 4.40 -2.96
C ILE A 85 4.88 3.49 -4.12
N ILE A 86 4.14 2.42 -4.39
CA ILE A 86 4.37 1.54 -5.55
C ILE A 86 4.29 2.33 -6.86
N LEU A 87 3.27 3.16 -7.02
CA LEU A 87 3.10 4.00 -8.21
C LEU A 87 4.24 5.02 -8.38
N LEU A 88 4.66 5.66 -7.29
CA LEU A 88 5.79 6.60 -7.27
C LEU A 88 7.11 5.91 -7.66
N LEU A 89 7.38 4.71 -7.12
CA LEU A 89 8.57 3.93 -7.45
C LEU A 89 8.59 3.50 -8.92
N ILE A 90 7.46 3.00 -9.45
CA ILE A 90 7.33 2.68 -10.88
C ILE A 90 7.60 3.93 -11.73
N HIS A 91 6.97 5.05 -11.38
CA HIS A 91 7.13 6.31 -12.10
C HIS A 91 8.57 6.81 -12.07
N TYR A 92 9.20 6.81 -10.90
CA TYR A 92 10.58 7.25 -10.76
C TYR A 92 11.54 6.39 -11.56
N LEU A 93 11.51 5.08 -11.34
CA LEU A 93 12.45 4.16 -11.96
C LEU A 93 12.27 4.12 -13.48
N HIS A 94 11.04 4.12 -13.98
CA HIS A 94 10.79 4.08 -15.42
C HIS A 94 10.91 5.45 -16.07
N HIS A 95 10.12 6.44 -15.60
CA HIS A 95 10.03 7.73 -16.30
C HIS A 95 11.28 8.59 -16.13
N TYR A 96 11.84 8.66 -14.91
CA TYR A 96 13.02 9.50 -14.62
C TYR A 96 14.33 8.74 -14.81
N LYS A 97 14.47 7.53 -14.30
CA LYS A 97 15.72 6.74 -14.39
C LYS A 97 15.83 5.94 -15.69
N LYS A 98 14.77 5.90 -16.52
CA LYS A 98 14.72 5.16 -17.81
C LYS A 98 14.96 3.66 -17.68
N MET A 99 14.68 3.11 -16.51
CA MET A 99 14.77 1.67 -16.28
C MET A 99 13.53 0.96 -16.83
N THR A 100 13.69 -0.30 -17.18
CA THR A 100 12.63 -1.18 -17.66
C THR A 100 12.58 -2.45 -16.83
N GLY A 101 11.53 -3.21 -16.93
CA GLY A 101 11.33 -4.48 -16.24
C GLY A 101 9.84 -4.74 -16.01
N LYS A 102 9.52 -5.94 -15.54
CA LYS A 102 8.16 -6.32 -15.16
C LYS A 102 7.77 -5.62 -13.84
N VAL A 103 6.50 -5.31 -13.68
CA VAL A 103 5.92 -4.94 -12.38
C VAL A 103 5.14 -6.15 -11.85
N ALA A 104 5.44 -6.59 -10.63
CA ALA A 104 4.79 -7.72 -9.98
C ALA A 104 4.06 -7.25 -8.72
N ILE A 105 2.74 -7.40 -8.66
CA ILE A 105 1.92 -6.88 -7.55
C ILE A 105 0.99 -7.94 -6.99
N ALA A 106 0.72 -7.87 -5.69
CA ALA A 106 -0.29 -8.71 -5.06
C ALA A 106 -1.72 -8.32 -5.49
N ALA A 107 -2.64 -9.28 -5.47
CA ALA A 107 -4.03 -9.10 -5.90
C ALA A 107 -4.79 -7.99 -5.17
N SER A 108 -4.40 -7.66 -3.92
CA SER A 108 -4.97 -6.56 -3.12
C SER A 108 -4.46 -5.16 -3.52
N THR A 109 -3.52 -5.06 -4.45
CA THR A 109 -2.97 -3.77 -4.88
C THR A 109 -3.94 -3.02 -5.80
N THR A 110 -3.78 -1.69 -5.87
CA THR A 110 -4.60 -0.79 -6.69
C THR A 110 -4.59 -1.15 -8.18
N LEU A 111 -5.73 -1.03 -8.85
CA LEU A 111 -5.84 -1.16 -10.31
C LEU A 111 -5.10 -0.04 -11.07
N ARG A 112 -4.75 1.07 -10.39
CA ARG A 112 -3.98 2.17 -10.98
C ARG A 112 -2.58 1.73 -11.42
N VAL A 113 -2.01 0.69 -10.80
CA VAL A 113 -0.73 0.10 -11.25
C VAL A 113 -0.88 -0.47 -12.66
N ASN A 114 -1.94 -1.21 -12.94
CA ASN A 114 -2.19 -1.75 -14.29
C ASN A 114 -2.31 -0.64 -15.32
N LYS A 115 -3.01 0.47 -14.97
CA LYS A 115 -3.15 1.64 -15.82
C LYS A 115 -1.79 2.31 -16.10
N LEU A 116 -0.97 2.51 -15.07
CA LEU A 116 0.36 3.11 -15.21
C LEU A 116 1.29 2.23 -16.06
N CYS A 117 1.27 0.91 -15.81
CA CYS A 117 2.04 -0.05 -16.60
C CYS A 117 1.62 -0.02 -18.08
N ALA A 118 0.33 0.05 -18.38
CA ALA A 118 -0.17 0.18 -19.76
C ALA A 118 0.32 1.46 -20.43
N LEU A 119 0.29 2.61 -19.72
CA LEU A 119 0.82 3.89 -20.23
C LEU A 119 2.33 3.80 -20.54
N TYR A 120 3.09 3.10 -19.71
CA TYR A 120 4.53 2.94 -19.85
C TYR A 120 4.95 1.74 -20.68
N LYS A 121 3.99 0.94 -21.14
CA LYS A 121 4.23 -0.31 -21.89
C LYS A 121 5.11 -1.30 -21.12
N LEU A 122 4.95 -1.33 -19.80
CA LEU A 122 5.61 -2.26 -18.89
C LEU A 122 4.75 -3.52 -18.73
N PRO A 123 5.34 -4.73 -18.75
CA PRO A 123 4.62 -5.94 -18.34
C PRO A 123 4.19 -5.82 -16.88
N CYS A 124 2.94 -6.22 -16.58
CA CYS A 124 2.42 -6.25 -15.23
C CYS A 124 1.86 -7.65 -14.92
N GLU A 125 2.26 -8.22 -13.79
CA GLU A 125 1.79 -9.52 -13.33
C GLU A 125 1.16 -9.38 -11.95
N VAL A 126 -0.03 -9.95 -11.80
CA VAL A 126 -0.76 -9.97 -10.53
C VAL A 126 -0.59 -11.35 -9.89
N THR A 127 -0.12 -11.38 -8.66
CA THR A 127 0.12 -12.61 -7.88
C THR A 127 -0.91 -12.79 -6.77
N PRO A 128 -1.04 -14.01 -6.20
CA PRO A 128 -1.67 -14.15 -4.89
C PRO A 128 -0.99 -13.26 -3.84
N ILE A 129 -1.68 -12.95 -2.74
CA ILE A 129 -1.14 -12.17 -1.62
C ILE A 129 -0.07 -13.00 -0.90
N GLY A 130 1.06 -12.37 -0.66
CA GLY A 130 2.25 -12.95 -0.03
C GLY A 130 3.50 -12.70 -0.85
N PHE A 131 4.45 -11.96 -0.28
CA PHE A 131 5.65 -11.50 -0.99
C PHE A 131 6.48 -12.64 -1.59
N LYS A 132 6.37 -13.85 -1.04
CA LYS A 132 7.03 -15.05 -1.59
C LYS A 132 6.78 -15.29 -3.09
N TYR A 133 5.59 -14.94 -3.59
CA TYR A 133 5.26 -15.08 -5.02
C TYR A 133 5.99 -14.02 -5.85
N ILE A 134 6.04 -12.80 -5.35
CA ILE A 134 6.76 -11.69 -5.98
C ILE A 134 8.27 -11.97 -5.96
N SER A 135 8.82 -12.38 -4.81
CA SER A 135 10.22 -12.75 -4.67
C SER A 135 10.64 -13.87 -5.62
N GLN A 136 9.78 -14.89 -5.82
CA GLN A 136 10.04 -15.95 -6.80
C GLN A 136 10.15 -15.41 -8.23
N ILE A 137 9.29 -14.48 -8.64
CA ILE A 137 9.38 -13.83 -9.95
C ILE A 137 10.68 -13.03 -10.04
N MET A 138 11.03 -12.25 -9.01
CA MET A 138 12.25 -11.44 -8.97
C MET A 138 13.54 -12.24 -9.06
N MET A 139 13.56 -13.48 -8.57
CA MET A 139 14.72 -14.38 -8.68
C MET A 139 14.95 -14.91 -10.10
N HIS A 140 13.94 -14.90 -10.95
CA HIS A 140 13.99 -15.53 -12.27
C HIS A 140 13.77 -14.57 -13.43
N GLU A 141 13.23 -13.39 -13.16
CA GLU A 141 12.85 -12.41 -14.18
C GLU A 141 13.35 -11.00 -13.84
N ASP A 142 13.42 -10.15 -14.85
CA ASP A 142 13.80 -8.75 -14.69
C ASP A 142 12.60 -7.94 -14.19
N VAL A 143 12.50 -7.77 -12.87
CA VAL A 143 11.41 -7.03 -12.21
C VAL A 143 11.86 -5.62 -11.87
N LEU A 144 11.07 -4.62 -12.28
CA LEU A 144 11.30 -3.20 -11.97
C LEU A 144 10.85 -2.85 -10.55
N VAL A 145 9.62 -3.24 -10.20
CA VAL A 145 9.03 -3.05 -8.87
C VAL A 145 8.17 -4.26 -8.53
N GLY A 146 8.36 -4.79 -7.34
CA GLY A 146 7.50 -5.79 -6.72
C GLY A 146 6.83 -5.21 -5.48
N GLY A 147 5.50 -5.38 -5.29
CA GLY A 147 4.86 -4.74 -4.14
C GLY A 147 3.51 -5.32 -3.71
N GLU A 148 3.24 -5.15 -2.42
CA GLU A 148 1.99 -5.52 -1.76
C GLU A 148 1.33 -4.30 -1.10
N GLU A 149 0.02 -4.37 -0.90
CA GLU A 149 -0.74 -3.32 -0.20
C GLU A 149 -0.32 -3.13 1.25
N SER A 150 0.31 -4.14 1.84
CA SER A 150 0.82 -4.08 3.22
C SER A 150 2.01 -3.14 3.41
N GLY A 151 2.61 -2.65 2.33
CA GLY A 151 3.80 -1.80 2.35
C GLY A 151 5.11 -2.56 2.16
N GLY A 152 5.05 -3.87 1.96
CA GLY A 152 6.21 -4.67 1.56
C GLY A 152 6.51 -4.48 0.08
N ILE A 153 7.61 -3.82 -0.24
CA ILE A 153 8.00 -3.45 -1.60
C ILE A 153 9.47 -3.82 -1.84
N SER A 154 9.81 -4.10 -3.07
CA SER A 154 11.18 -4.29 -3.54
C SER A 154 11.34 -3.68 -4.92
N VAL A 155 12.51 -3.16 -5.21
CA VAL A 155 12.82 -2.45 -6.46
C VAL A 155 14.04 -3.02 -7.15
N LYS A 156 14.09 -2.87 -8.46
CA LYS A 156 15.23 -3.28 -9.29
C LYS A 156 16.54 -2.64 -8.82
N GLY A 157 17.60 -3.44 -8.75
CA GLY A 157 18.92 -2.98 -8.33
C GLY A 157 19.21 -3.20 -6.84
N HIS A 158 18.27 -3.76 -6.11
CA HIS A 158 18.42 -4.20 -4.71
C HIS A 158 18.15 -5.72 -4.59
N ILE A 159 18.04 -6.22 -3.37
CA ILE A 159 17.76 -7.64 -3.12
C ILE A 159 16.30 -7.99 -3.53
N PRO A 160 16.01 -9.25 -3.92
CA PRO A 160 14.68 -9.70 -4.28
C PRO A 160 13.81 -10.00 -3.02
N GLU A 161 13.84 -9.08 -2.06
CA GLU A 161 13.10 -9.13 -0.80
C GLU A 161 12.69 -7.70 -0.42
N ARG A 162 11.69 -7.58 0.45
CA ARG A 162 11.17 -6.30 0.97
C ARG A 162 12.24 -5.56 1.77
N ASP A 163 12.37 -4.28 1.54
CA ASP A 163 13.24 -3.40 2.31
C ASP A 163 12.67 -1.99 2.37
N GLY A 164 11.86 -1.73 3.39
CA GLY A 164 11.18 -0.45 3.55
C GLY A 164 12.14 0.72 3.81
N ILE A 165 13.34 0.47 4.30
CA ILE A 165 14.38 1.52 4.43
C ILE A 165 14.89 1.90 3.05
N TYR A 166 15.26 0.92 2.23
CA TYR A 166 15.78 1.17 0.88
C TYR A 166 14.75 1.87 0.00
N ASP A 167 13.49 1.42 0.05
CA ASP A 167 12.39 2.05 -0.69
C ASP A 167 12.21 3.52 -0.28
N GLY A 168 12.31 3.81 1.01
CA GLY A 168 12.28 5.17 1.54
C GLY A 168 13.44 6.03 1.01
N LEU A 169 14.66 5.47 0.91
CA LEU A 169 15.81 6.15 0.32
C LEU A 169 15.61 6.43 -1.17
N VAL A 170 15.01 5.52 -1.92
CA VAL A 170 14.68 5.72 -3.35
C VAL A 170 13.66 6.85 -3.52
N ILE A 171 12.63 6.92 -2.68
CA ILE A 171 11.67 8.05 -2.71
C ILE A 171 12.36 9.37 -2.32
N TYR A 172 13.22 9.35 -1.30
CA TYR A 172 14.01 10.53 -0.92
C TYR A 172 14.94 11.00 -2.05
N GLU A 173 15.58 10.07 -2.75
CA GLU A 173 16.36 10.37 -3.97
C GLU A 173 15.47 11.00 -5.04
N PHE A 174 14.27 10.47 -5.28
CA PHE A 174 13.31 11.01 -6.23
C PHE A 174 12.95 12.48 -5.94
N MET A 175 12.61 12.78 -4.69
CA MET A 175 12.32 14.15 -4.25
C MET A 175 13.52 15.08 -4.50
N ASN A 176 14.73 14.65 -4.13
CA ASN A 176 15.94 15.48 -4.28
C ASN A 176 16.33 15.70 -5.75
N GLN A 177 16.25 14.67 -6.60
CA GLN A 177 16.59 14.79 -8.02
C GLN A 177 15.64 15.70 -8.79
N THR A 178 14.36 15.71 -8.40
CA THR A 178 13.35 16.52 -9.07
C THR A 178 13.14 17.89 -8.45
N GLY A 179 13.57 18.08 -7.20
CA GLY A 179 13.26 19.26 -6.40
C GLY A 179 11.78 19.39 -6.03
N LYS A 180 10.98 18.30 -6.19
CA LYS A 180 9.54 18.28 -5.91
C LYS A 180 9.27 17.72 -4.53
N SER A 181 8.22 18.25 -3.89
CA SER A 181 7.72 17.67 -2.64
C SER A 181 6.97 16.34 -2.91
N LEU A 182 6.79 15.54 -1.86
CA LEU A 182 6.05 14.27 -1.98
C LEU A 182 4.62 14.50 -2.47
N LYS A 183 3.96 15.55 -2.00
CA LYS A 183 2.62 15.96 -2.47
C LYS A 183 2.60 16.27 -3.97
N GLN A 184 3.61 16.97 -4.49
CA GLN A 184 3.72 17.27 -5.91
C GLN A 184 3.95 15.99 -6.73
N LEU A 185 4.75 15.05 -6.23
CA LEU A 185 4.97 13.77 -6.89
C LEU A 185 3.70 12.89 -6.88
N CYS A 186 2.93 12.90 -5.79
CA CYS A 186 1.61 12.25 -5.78
C CYS A 186 0.64 12.88 -6.78
N GLN A 187 0.70 14.22 -6.96
CA GLN A 187 -0.13 14.88 -7.96
C GLN A 187 0.23 14.45 -9.38
N GLU A 188 1.51 14.26 -9.71
CA GLU A 188 1.92 13.70 -11.01
C GLU A 188 1.31 12.30 -11.26
N ILE A 189 1.27 11.47 -10.21
CA ILE A 189 0.61 10.16 -10.30
C ILE A 189 -0.88 10.33 -10.58
N TYR A 190 -1.55 11.23 -9.89
CA TYR A 190 -2.99 11.49 -10.11
C TYR A 190 -3.27 12.01 -11.52
N ASP A 191 -2.39 12.85 -12.08
CA ASP A 191 -2.53 13.36 -13.46
C ASP A 191 -2.39 12.22 -14.50
N LEU A 192 -1.64 11.16 -14.20
CA LEU A 192 -1.45 10.00 -15.07
C LEU A 192 -2.57 8.96 -14.94
N VAL A 193 -2.94 8.60 -13.71
CA VAL A 193 -3.82 7.46 -13.47
C VAL A 193 -5.17 7.82 -12.86
N GLY A 194 -5.39 9.08 -12.45
CA GLY A 194 -6.53 9.57 -11.69
C GLY A 194 -6.32 9.45 -10.19
N SER A 195 -7.00 10.30 -9.42
CA SER A 195 -7.03 10.20 -7.96
C SER A 195 -7.70 8.92 -7.52
N PHE A 196 -7.35 8.44 -6.34
CA PHE A 196 -7.99 7.29 -5.70
C PHE A 196 -7.80 7.35 -4.19
N HIS A 197 -8.64 6.63 -3.51
CA HIS A 197 -8.58 6.40 -2.06
C HIS A 197 -8.85 4.92 -1.79
N TYR A 198 -8.15 4.37 -0.81
CA TYR A 198 -8.22 2.97 -0.44
C TYR A 198 -8.53 2.83 1.05
N GLU A 199 -9.38 1.86 1.37
CA GLU A 199 -9.71 1.50 2.76
C GLU A 199 -9.79 -0.01 2.93
N ARG A 200 -9.50 -0.47 4.16
CA ARG A 200 -9.61 -1.86 4.58
C ARG A 200 -10.39 -1.98 5.88
N ALA A 201 -11.34 -2.89 5.90
CA ALA A 201 -12.03 -3.30 7.11
C ALA A 201 -11.68 -4.75 7.46
N ASP A 202 -11.25 -4.97 8.70
CA ASP A 202 -10.98 -6.28 9.26
C ASP A 202 -12.12 -6.63 10.24
N LEU A 203 -12.89 -7.68 9.93
CA LEU A 203 -14.09 -8.06 10.65
C LEU A 203 -13.95 -9.48 11.23
N HIS A 204 -14.17 -9.63 12.53
CA HIS A 204 -14.27 -10.93 13.16
C HIS A 204 -15.63 -11.58 12.84
N LEU A 205 -15.63 -12.78 12.29
CA LEU A 205 -16.84 -13.51 11.91
C LEU A 205 -17.01 -14.77 12.72
N SER A 206 -18.28 -15.14 12.95
CA SER A 206 -18.61 -16.51 13.35
C SER A 206 -18.34 -17.50 12.20
N GLU A 207 -18.13 -18.78 12.49
CA GLU A 207 -17.98 -19.81 11.44
C GLU A 207 -19.23 -19.94 10.54
N ALA A 208 -20.41 -19.67 11.08
CA ALA A 208 -21.65 -19.63 10.31
C ALA A 208 -21.65 -18.48 9.30
N ASP A 209 -21.25 -17.28 9.71
CA ASP A 209 -21.15 -16.11 8.83
C ASP A 209 -20.06 -16.30 7.78
N LYS A 210 -18.93 -16.87 8.15
CA LYS A 210 -17.84 -17.20 7.22
C LYS A 210 -18.34 -18.14 6.10
N THR A 211 -19.05 -19.20 6.48
CA THR A 211 -19.65 -20.13 5.52
C THR A 211 -20.65 -19.46 4.60
N ARG A 212 -21.50 -18.58 5.17
CA ARG A 212 -22.48 -17.79 4.41
C ARG A 212 -21.81 -16.85 3.42
N VAL A 213 -20.80 -16.09 3.84
CA VAL A 213 -20.02 -15.17 2.96
C VAL A 213 -19.38 -15.95 1.81
N ILE A 214 -18.74 -17.10 2.08
CA ILE A 214 -18.14 -17.95 1.04
C ILE A 214 -19.21 -18.39 0.03
N SER A 215 -20.36 -18.83 0.49
CA SER A 215 -21.46 -19.28 -0.39
C SER A 215 -21.95 -18.13 -1.28
N LEU A 216 -22.08 -16.93 -0.74
CA LEU A 216 -22.47 -15.75 -1.51
C LEU A 216 -21.40 -15.35 -2.54
N CYS A 217 -20.12 -15.41 -2.17
CA CYS A 217 -19.02 -15.11 -3.09
C CYS A 217 -18.94 -16.12 -4.26
N ARG A 218 -19.35 -17.38 -4.04
CA ARG A 218 -19.40 -18.39 -5.10
C ARG A 218 -20.56 -18.18 -6.08
N ALA A 219 -21.60 -17.48 -5.65
CA ALA A 219 -22.68 -17.06 -6.53
C ALA A 219 -22.20 -15.91 -7.43
N LYS A 220 -22.84 -15.75 -8.59
CA LYS A 220 -22.53 -14.62 -9.47
C LYS A 220 -23.07 -13.33 -8.86
N ILE A 221 -22.18 -12.47 -8.35
CA ILE A 221 -22.53 -11.14 -7.86
C ILE A 221 -22.37 -10.16 -9.01
N ASN A 222 -23.42 -9.42 -9.32
CA ASN A 222 -23.44 -8.45 -10.41
C ASN A 222 -23.38 -6.99 -9.92
N MET A 223 -23.66 -6.74 -8.63
CA MET A 223 -23.66 -5.38 -8.08
C MET A 223 -23.54 -5.40 -6.55
N PHE A 224 -23.02 -4.29 -6.00
CA PHE A 224 -23.05 -3.94 -4.57
C PHE A 224 -23.73 -2.59 -4.42
N GLY A 225 -24.99 -2.55 -3.95
CA GLY A 225 -25.78 -1.32 -3.94
C GLY A 225 -25.84 -0.71 -5.35
N PRO A 226 -25.38 0.55 -5.56
CA PRO A 226 -25.39 1.19 -6.88
C PRO A 226 -24.21 0.79 -7.78
N TYR A 227 -23.25 0.00 -7.29
CA TYR A 227 -21.99 -0.31 -7.99
C TYR A 227 -22.10 -1.60 -8.80
N ASN A 228 -22.05 -1.49 -10.13
CA ASN A 228 -22.07 -2.64 -11.03
C ASN A 228 -20.67 -3.32 -11.06
N VAL A 229 -20.69 -4.65 -11.01
CA VAL A 229 -19.48 -5.48 -11.17
C VAL A 229 -19.22 -5.68 -12.66
N VAL A 230 -18.03 -5.27 -13.11
CA VAL A 230 -17.61 -5.41 -14.52
C VAL A 230 -16.70 -6.62 -14.74
N ASN A 231 -15.93 -7.02 -13.72
CA ASN A 231 -15.05 -8.17 -13.77
C ASN A 231 -14.83 -8.76 -12.37
N ILE A 232 -14.46 -10.05 -12.30
CA ILE A 232 -14.16 -10.73 -11.04
C ILE A 232 -12.80 -11.44 -11.19
N ASN A 233 -11.85 -11.08 -10.34
CA ASN A 233 -10.57 -11.76 -10.23
C ASN A 233 -10.56 -12.64 -8.96
N GLN A 234 -10.20 -13.91 -9.11
CA GLN A 234 -10.22 -14.91 -8.04
C GLN A 234 -8.83 -15.52 -7.77
N ILE A 235 -7.76 -14.77 -8.07
CA ILE A 235 -6.38 -15.23 -7.82
C ILE A 235 -6.16 -15.50 -6.32
N ASP A 236 -6.68 -14.61 -5.44
CA ASP A 236 -6.62 -14.78 -3.99
C ASP A 236 -7.85 -14.10 -3.36
N GLY A 237 -8.88 -14.88 -3.02
CA GLY A 237 -10.18 -14.35 -2.61
C GLY A 237 -11.03 -13.90 -3.81
N TYR A 238 -11.86 -12.89 -3.63
CA TYR A 238 -12.80 -12.40 -4.64
C TYR A 238 -12.62 -10.88 -4.79
N LYS A 239 -11.89 -10.46 -5.82
CA LYS A 239 -11.77 -9.04 -6.20
C LYS A 239 -12.77 -8.73 -7.28
N TYR A 240 -13.70 -7.86 -6.97
CA TYR A 240 -14.74 -7.35 -7.86
C TYR A 240 -14.31 -6.00 -8.41
N GLU A 241 -14.02 -5.94 -9.70
CA GLU A 241 -13.78 -4.69 -10.39
C GLU A 241 -15.13 -4.04 -10.68
N LEU A 242 -15.25 -2.78 -10.33
CA LEU A 242 -16.46 -1.99 -10.47
C LEU A 242 -16.28 -0.96 -11.60
N GLU A 243 -17.37 -0.30 -12.00
CA GLU A 243 -17.29 0.80 -12.95
C GLU A 243 -16.36 1.92 -12.43
N ASN A 244 -15.91 2.79 -13.33
CA ASN A 244 -15.07 3.96 -13.03
C ASN A 244 -13.73 3.64 -12.36
N ASN A 245 -13.15 2.47 -12.63
CA ASN A 245 -11.91 1.97 -12.02
C ASN A 245 -11.96 1.81 -10.49
N CYS A 246 -13.13 1.68 -9.92
CA CYS A 246 -13.32 1.30 -8.53
C CYS A 246 -13.22 -0.22 -8.37
N TRP A 247 -12.99 -0.69 -7.17
CA TRP A 247 -13.02 -2.13 -6.88
C TRP A 247 -13.28 -2.39 -5.40
N CYS A 248 -13.75 -3.59 -5.09
CA CYS A 248 -13.73 -4.14 -3.75
C CYS A 248 -13.20 -5.58 -3.78
N MET A 249 -12.68 -6.05 -2.65
CA MET A 249 -12.16 -7.41 -2.53
C MET A 249 -12.61 -8.02 -1.20
N ILE A 250 -13.02 -9.28 -1.28
CA ILE A 250 -13.42 -10.08 -0.13
C ILE A 250 -12.37 -11.18 0.04
N ARG A 251 -11.70 -11.19 1.18
CA ARG A 251 -10.71 -12.20 1.51
C ARG A 251 -10.92 -12.75 2.91
N LEU A 252 -11.04 -14.05 3.00
CA LEU A 252 -11.11 -14.73 4.27
C LEU A 252 -9.71 -15.14 4.72
N SER A 253 -9.38 -14.88 5.99
CA SER A 253 -8.13 -15.40 6.56
C SER A 253 -8.18 -16.92 6.60
N GLY A 254 -7.10 -17.57 6.21
CA GLY A 254 -6.98 -19.03 6.31
C GLY A 254 -6.67 -19.52 7.71
N THR A 255 -6.19 -18.64 8.60
CA THR A 255 -5.69 -18.98 9.94
C THR A 255 -6.51 -18.42 11.08
N GLU A 256 -7.30 -17.38 10.81
CA GLU A 256 -8.09 -16.65 11.82
C GLU A 256 -9.55 -16.52 11.36
N PRO A 257 -10.52 -16.40 12.27
CA PRO A 257 -11.91 -16.12 11.95
C PRO A 257 -12.10 -14.66 11.52
N LEU A 258 -11.31 -14.22 10.53
CA LEU A 258 -11.23 -12.85 10.07
C LEU A 258 -11.64 -12.73 8.60
N LEU A 259 -12.55 -11.80 8.33
CA LEU A 259 -12.87 -11.36 6.98
C LEU A 259 -12.21 -9.99 6.73
N ARG A 260 -11.45 -9.89 5.67
CA ARG A 260 -10.93 -8.63 5.18
C ARG A 260 -11.74 -8.17 3.98
N ILE A 261 -12.24 -6.96 4.09
CA ILE A 261 -12.91 -6.26 3.00
C ILE A 261 -12.03 -5.08 2.63
N TYR A 262 -11.65 -5.03 1.36
CA TYR A 262 -10.88 -3.94 0.78
C TYR A 262 -11.78 -3.16 -0.17
N ALA A 263 -11.63 -1.85 -0.24
CA ALA A 263 -12.33 -1.01 -1.20
C ALA A 263 -11.43 0.10 -1.73
N GLU A 264 -11.57 0.43 -3.00
CA GLU A 264 -10.95 1.58 -3.64
C GLU A 264 -11.99 2.32 -4.48
N GLY A 265 -12.09 3.61 -4.26
CA GLY A 265 -12.89 4.55 -5.03
C GLY A 265 -12.04 5.73 -5.51
N ASN A 266 -12.64 6.66 -6.22
CA ASN A 266 -11.94 7.85 -6.71
C ASN A 266 -11.83 8.96 -5.65
N THR A 267 -12.69 8.91 -4.61
CA THR A 267 -12.67 9.81 -3.45
C THR A 267 -12.82 9.03 -2.15
N PRO A 268 -12.46 9.61 -0.99
CA PRO A 268 -12.69 8.99 0.32
C PRO A 268 -14.16 8.62 0.55
N GLU A 269 -15.09 9.51 0.17
CA GLU A 269 -16.53 9.31 0.34
C GLU A 269 -17.03 8.12 -0.50
N GLU A 270 -16.61 8.04 -1.77
CA GLU A 270 -16.94 6.92 -2.66
C GLU A 270 -16.39 5.60 -2.13
N THR A 271 -15.13 5.59 -1.63
CA THR A 271 -14.50 4.41 -1.03
C THR A 271 -15.29 3.90 0.17
N MET A 272 -15.69 4.80 1.06
CA MET A 272 -16.48 4.46 2.24
C MET A 272 -17.89 3.97 1.86
N ASP A 273 -18.51 4.55 0.84
CA ASP A 273 -19.82 4.11 0.35
C ASP A 273 -19.73 2.71 -0.28
N ILE A 274 -18.69 2.42 -1.09
CA ILE A 274 -18.42 1.07 -1.61
C ILE A 274 -18.29 0.08 -0.44
N LEU A 275 -17.47 0.41 0.55
CA LEU A 275 -17.22 -0.46 1.71
C LEU A 275 -18.51 -0.76 2.47
N GLN A 276 -19.36 0.25 2.68
CA GLN A 276 -20.65 0.10 3.36
C GLN A 276 -21.62 -0.77 2.55
N ASN A 277 -21.72 -0.56 1.24
CA ASN A 277 -22.58 -1.37 0.37
C ASN A 277 -22.13 -2.84 0.31
N VAL A 278 -20.82 -3.09 0.29
CA VAL A 278 -20.26 -4.45 0.36
C VAL A 278 -20.61 -5.11 1.70
N ARG A 279 -20.43 -4.40 2.82
CA ARG A 279 -20.78 -4.92 4.15
C ARG A 279 -22.27 -5.21 4.27
N ALA A 280 -23.13 -4.32 3.78
CA ALA A 280 -24.56 -4.50 3.78
C ALA A 280 -24.97 -5.73 2.94
N PHE A 281 -24.35 -5.95 1.77
CA PHE A 281 -24.62 -7.11 0.92
C PHE A 281 -24.33 -8.44 1.64
N PHE A 282 -23.22 -8.50 2.36
CA PHE A 282 -22.85 -9.69 3.14
C PHE A 282 -23.48 -9.74 4.53
N ALA A 283 -24.20 -8.69 4.96
CA ALA A 283 -24.77 -8.53 6.31
C ALA A 283 -23.71 -8.73 7.42
N VAL A 284 -22.58 -7.99 7.31
CA VAL A 284 -21.41 -8.04 8.22
C VAL A 284 -20.93 -6.66 8.62
#